data_a5ae789f01adace2686275ede103a8da
#
_entry.id   a5ae789f01adace2686275ede103a8da
#
_cell.length_a   1.000
_cell.length_b   1.000
_cell.length_c   1.000
_cell.angle_alpha   90.00
_cell.angle_beta   90.00
_cell.angle_gamma   90.00
#
_symmetry.space_group_name_H-M   'P 1'
#
loop_
_entity.id
_entity.type
_entity.pdbx_description
1 polymer ?
#
loop_
_entity_poly.entity_id
_entity_poly.type
_entity_poly.pdbx_seq_one_letter_code
_entity_poly.pdbx_strand_id
1 'polypeptide(L)'
;VCHMEKYHKTDIAPVENENERDDTYQAVNPQIDFTRTRNNYNIIKRQRSYTQFINDKIEALDLPTKVRKDAVLMCSFVIGSVREFFSRLSPGEQQQFFVDCTRFFAERYGEANIISAVVHMDEITPHLHLNLIPIANGRLCAKTLFDRKELQNLQSEFHSAVGKKWNLQRGKEGSQAKHLDTAAYKLKKMSEAADQAELRADEAESRRAIAEQRQFHAERETQQLEDRQKQLQRDTAPLQVAAEVLQEYNDGRRKLNKRDLPVIAAEAAKLKAENGQLEERLQISARDQHDVFNLYQKTEREKQALQGDADVLREIREHAPDKLQEVMETVRQRKLDKYRPKPFKSSGNHWSK
;
A
#
# COMPACT_ATOMS: atom_id res chain seq x y z
N VAL A 1 -10.71 12.24 7.47
CA VAL A 1 -11.48 11.37 8.36
C VAL A 1 -11.25 11.86 9.78
N CYS A 2 -12.31 11.90 10.58
CA CYS A 2 -12.28 12.28 11.99
C CYS A 2 -12.83 11.09 12.79
N HIS A 3 -11.99 10.46 13.60
CA HIS A 3 -12.35 9.37 14.49
C HIS A 3 -12.31 9.85 15.93
N MET A 4 -13.23 9.37 16.79
CA MET A 4 -13.33 9.84 18.17
C MET A 4 -13.37 8.66 19.15
N GLU A 5 -12.59 8.76 20.22
CA GLU A 5 -12.57 7.84 21.34
C GLU A 5 -12.88 8.56 22.66
N LYS A 6 -13.44 7.82 23.61
CA LYS A 6 -13.84 8.32 24.95
C LYS A 6 -12.93 7.70 26.00
N TYR A 7 -12.36 8.52 26.88
CA TYR A 7 -11.40 8.10 27.87
C TYR A 7 -11.85 8.41 29.29
N HIS A 8 -11.61 7.44 30.16
CA HIS A 8 -11.85 7.53 31.60
C HIS A 8 -10.55 7.96 32.31
N LYS A 9 -10.64 8.17 33.60
CA LYS A 9 -9.52 8.68 34.42
C LYS A 9 -8.22 7.88 34.28
N THR A 10 -8.31 6.54 34.18
CA THR A 10 -7.14 5.65 34.08
C THR A 10 -6.43 5.69 32.73
N ASP A 11 -7.12 6.17 31.72
CA ASP A 11 -6.63 6.15 30.34
C ASP A 11 -5.89 7.43 29.96
N ILE A 12 -6.06 8.51 30.75
CA ILE A 12 -5.57 9.86 30.39
C ILE A 12 -4.06 9.92 30.32
N ALA A 13 -3.36 9.44 31.36
CA ALA A 13 -1.89 9.49 31.39
C ALA A 13 -1.23 8.61 30.30
N PRO A 14 -1.68 7.38 30.03
CA PRO A 14 -1.21 6.62 28.87
C PRO A 14 -1.39 7.33 27.54
N VAL A 15 -2.55 7.97 27.32
CA VAL A 15 -2.83 8.72 26.08
C VAL A 15 -1.97 9.98 25.99
N GLU A 16 -1.74 10.69 27.11
CA GLU A 16 -0.82 11.83 27.17
C GLU A 16 0.59 11.40 26.74
N ASN A 17 1.13 10.32 27.35
CA ASN A 17 2.47 9.82 27.04
C ASN A 17 2.60 9.42 25.55
N GLU A 18 1.55 8.83 24.98
CA GLU A 18 1.52 8.49 23.56
C GLU A 18 1.48 9.74 22.69
N ASN A 19 0.63 10.69 22.98
CA ASN A 19 0.45 11.90 22.16
C ASN A 19 1.67 12.82 22.21
N GLU A 20 2.22 13.03 23.40
CA GLU A 20 3.38 13.93 23.59
C GLU A 20 4.72 13.22 23.31
N ARG A 21 4.69 11.91 23.01
CA ARG A 21 5.92 11.08 22.84
C ARG A 21 6.87 11.27 24.03
N ASP A 22 6.34 11.14 25.25
CA ASP A 22 7.14 11.22 26.47
C ASP A 22 8.36 10.29 26.40
N ASP A 23 9.49 10.69 26.99
CA ASP A 23 10.74 9.92 26.96
C ASP A 23 10.59 8.50 27.52
N THR A 24 9.57 8.27 28.37
CA THR A 24 9.23 6.96 28.92
C THR A 24 8.30 6.16 28.02
N TYR A 25 7.76 6.77 26.96
CA TYR A 25 6.85 6.11 26.04
C TYR A 25 7.55 5.03 25.23
N GLN A 26 7.10 3.81 25.38
CA GLN A 26 7.54 2.69 24.57
C GLN A 26 6.48 2.42 23.51
N ALA A 27 6.82 2.66 22.24
CA ALA A 27 5.89 2.51 21.15
C ALA A 27 5.30 1.09 21.08
N VAL A 28 4.00 1.03 21.09
CA VAL A 28 3.24 -0.17 20.74
C VAL A 28 3.07 -0.26 19.22
N ASN A 29 3.06 0.90 18.55
CA ASN A 29 2.95 0.99 17.10
C ASN A 29 4.34 0.91 16.46
N PRO A 30 4.70 -0.18 15.72
CA PRO A 30 6.00 -0.32 15.09
C PRO A 30 6.20 0.65 13.90
N GLN A 31 5.18 1.40 13.52
CA GLN A 31 5.24 2.39 12.44
C GLN A 31 5.75 3.75 12.89
N ILE A 32 6.01 3.93 14.20
CA ILE A 32 6.60 5.15 14.72
C ILE A 32 8.10 5.16 14.43
N ASP A 33 8.53 6.15 13.69
CA ASP A 33 9.93 6.45 13.44
C ASP A 33 10.42 7.51 14.42
N PHE A 34 11.03 7.08 15.52
CA PHE A 34 11.52 7.97 16.57
C PHE A 34 12.57 8.99 16.08
N THR A 35 13.26 8.72 14.96
CA THR A 35 14.19 9.71 14.38
C THR A 35 13.46 10.94 13.83
N ARG A 36 12.18 10.81 13.54
CA ARG A 36 11.29 11.83 13.01
C ARG A 36 10.43 12.50 14.09
N THR A 37 10.42 12.02 15.33
CA THR A 37 9.59 12.57 16.43
C THR A 37 9.86 14.05 16.67
N ARG A 38 11.07 14.53 16.42
CA ARG A 38 11.42 15.96 16.45
C ARG A 38 10.60 16.83 15.49
N ASN A 39 9.94 16.23 14.50
CA ASN A 39 9.07 16.93 13.53
C ASN A 39 7.63 17.00 14.02
N ASN A 40 7.27 16.32 15.11
CA ASN A 40 5.97 16.45 15.74
C ASN A 40 5.86 17.86 16.34
N TYR A 41 4.66 18.40 16.33
CA TYR A 41 4.45 19.74 16.89
C TYR A 41 3.06 19.89 17.50
N ASN A 42 2.97 20.83 18.43
CA ASN A 42 1.74 21.15 19.13
C ASN A 42 1.13 22.44 18.57
N ILE A 43 -0.13 22.38 18.14
CA ILE A 43 -0.93 23.57 17.81
C ILE A 43 -1.47 24.19 19.10
N ILE A 44 -1.93 23.33 20.01
CA ILE A 44 -2.32 23.73 21.37
C ILE A 44 -1.56 22.86 22.35
N LYS A 45 -0.72 23.47 23.17
CA LYS A 45 0.01 22.85 24.29
C LYS A 45 -0.28 23.58 25.58
N ARG A 46 -0.69 22.83 26.60
CA ARG A 46 -0.84 23.40 27.97
C ARG A 46 0.42 23.14 28.76
N GLN A 47 0.73 24.07 29.71
CA GLN A 47 1.90 23.93 30.58
C GLN A 47 1.68 22.94 31.74
N ARG A 48 0.59 22.19 31.72
CA ARG A 48 0.16 21.21 32.72
C ARG A 48 -0.10 19.89 32.08
N SER A 49 0.01 18.80 32.87
CA SER A 49 -0.40 17.50 32.38
C SER A 49 -1.90 17.49 32.05
N TYR A 50 -2.31 16.58 31.18
CA TYR A 50 -3.73 16.40 30.80
C TYR A 50 -4.59 16.16 32.04
N THR A 51 -4.10 15.34 32.97
CA THR A 51 -4.80 15.05 34.24
C THR A 51 -4.95 16.32 35.10
N GLN A 52 -3.92 17.13 35.22
CA GLN A 52 -3.99 18.36 35.98
C GLN A 52 -4.97 19.34 35.32
N PHE A 53 -4.86 19.56 34.03
CA PHE A 53 -5.78 20.43 33.29
C PHE A 53 -7.25 20.01 33.46
N ILE A 54 -7.54 18.70 33.36
CA ILE A 54 -8.89 18.16 33.56
C ILE A 54 -9.39 18.41 34.99
N ASN A 55 -8.55 18.17 35.99
CA ASN A 55 -8.93 18.35 37.38
C ASN A 55 -9.24 19.85 37.68
N ASP A 56 -8.39 20.75 37.21
CA ASP A 56 -8.61 22.20 37.37
C ASP A 56 -9.92 22.64 36.71
N LYS A 57 -10.23 22.10 35.53
CA LYS A 57 -11.48 22.40 34.82
C LYS A 57 -12.71 21.85 35.57
N ILE A 58 -12.62 20.66 36.12
CA ILE A 58 -13.71 20.06 36.90
C ILE A 58 -13.94 20.83 38.18
N GLU A 59 -12.89 21.24 38.84
CA GLU A 59 -12.98 22.09 40.07
C GLU A 59 -13.66 23.43 39.76
N ALA A 60 -13.26 24.07 38.66
CA ALA A 60 -13.85 25.33 38.19
C ALA A 60 -15.35 25.22 37.79
N LEU A 61 -15.88 24.02 37.56
CA LEU A 61 -17.30 23.81 37.26
C LEU A 61 -18.21 23.91 38.49
N ASP A 62 -17.64 23.86 39.74
CA ASP A 62 -18.36 23.87 41.00
C ASP A 62 -19.59 22.91 40.97
N LEU A 63 -19.34 21.68 40.66
CA LEU A 63 -20.41 20.70 40.45
C LEU A 63 -21.09 20.35 41.78
N PRO A 64 -22.42 20.28 41.83
CA PRO A 64 -23.17 19.98 43.07
C PRO A 64 -22.91 18.57 43.60
N THR A 65 -22.35 17.71 42.80
CA THR A 65 -21.99 16.32 43.16
C THR A 65 -20.63 15.91 42.61
N LYS A 66 -19.95 15.02 43.30
CA LYS A 66 -18.66 14.48 42.83
C LYS A 66 -18.81 13.79 41.50
N VAL A 67 -17.81 13.97 40.64
CA VAL A 67 -17.72 13.26 39.35
C VAL A 67 -17.64 11.76 39.60
N ARG A 68 -18.45 10.98 38.87
CA ARG A 68 -18.50 9.52 38.97
C ARG A 68 -17.16 8.90 38.54
N LYS A 69 -16.80 7.75 39.13
CA LYS A 69 -15.56 7.04 38.80
C LYS A 69 -15.50 6.57 37.34
N ASP A 70 -16.67 6.28 36.76
CA ASP A 70 -16.84 5.85 35.37
C ASP A 70 -17.18 7.00 34.40
N ALA A 71 -16.96 8.24 34.82
CA ALA A 71 -17.19 9.40 33.96
C ALA A 71 -16.16 9.45 32.82
N VAL A 72 -16.62 9.79 31.62
CA VAL A 72 -15.76 10.15 30.51
C VAL A 72 -15.21 11.54 30.76
N LEU A 73 -13.91 11.64 30.95
CA LEU A 73 -13.22 12.88 31.29
C LEU A 73 -12.56 13.54 30.07
N MET A 74 -12.25 12.75 29.05
CA MET A 74 -11.61 13.23 27.85
C MET A 74 -12.22 12.55 26.61
N CYS A 75 -12.38 13.31 25.54
CA CYS A 75 -12.66 12.80 24.21
C CYS A 75 -11.48 13.16 23.32
N SER A 76 -10.92 12.15 22.66
CA SER A 76 -9.80 12.29 21.73
C SER A 76 -10.27 12.11 20.30
N PHE A 77 -9.84 12.99 19.43
CA PHE A 77 -10.10 12.94 18.01
C PHE A 77 -8.81 12.71 17.25
N VAL A 78 -8.78 11.71 16.39
CA VAL A 78 -7.72 11.49 15.41
C VAL A 78 -8.21 12.01 14.06
N ILE A 79 -7.51 13.02 13.55
CA ILE A 79 -7.91 13.75 12.35
C ILE A 79 -6.78 13.66 11.32
N GLY A 80 -7.09 13.11 10.15
CA GLY A 80 -6.12 12.94 9.08
C GLY A 80 -6.78 12.61 7.74
N SER A 81 -5.94 12.35 6.77
CA SER A 81 -6.34 11.94 5.43
C SER A 81 -5.40 10.84 4.91
N VAL A 82 -5.56 10.44 3.65
CA VAL A 82 -4.67 9.48 3.01
C VAL A 82 -3.31 10.08 2.70
N ARG A 83 -2.29 9.24 2.57
CA ARG A 83 -0.90 9.66 2.28
C ARG A 83 -0.81 10.53 1.02
N GLU A 84 -1.57 10.18 0.00
CA GLU A 84 -1.61 10.89 -1.28
C GLU A 84 -2.12 12.33 -1.17
N PHE A 85 -2.96 12.62 -0.18
CA PHE A 85 -3.39 13.97 0.14
C PHE A 85 -2.21 14.80 0.64
N PHE A 86 -1.50 14.30 1.66
CA PHE A 86 -0.38 15.03 2.26
C PHE A 86 0.82 15.16 1.32
N SER A 87 1.06 14.20 0.43
CA SER A 87 2.16 14.26 -0.54
C SER A 87 2.03 15.39 -1.57
N ARG A 88 0.83 15.94 -1.75
CA ARG A 88 0.55 17.06 -2.65
C ARG A 88 0.71 18.42 -1.99
N LEU A 89 0.80 18.46 -0.67
CA LEU A 89 0.87 19.68 0.11
C LEU A 89 2.29 20.01 0.50
N SER A 90 2.66 21.28 0.42
CA SER A 90 3.89 21.80 1.03
C SER A 90 3.83 21.66 2.56
N PRO A 91 4.97 21.67 3.26
CA PRO A 91 4.98 21.63 4.74
C PRO A 91 4.12 22.71 5.40
N GLY A 92 4.11 23.92 4.83
CA GLY A 92 3.28 25.02 5.33
C GLY A 92 1.78 24.77 5.15
N GLU A 93 1.38 24.18 4.01
CA GLU A 93 -0.01 23.81 3.77
C GLU A 93 -0.45 22.65 4.67
N GLN A 94 0.42 21.66 4.93
CA GLN A 94 0.13 20.60 5.89
C GLN A 94 -0.12 21.17 7.29
N GLN A 95 0.72 22.10 7.73
CA GLN A 95 0.52 22.79 9.00
C GLN A 95 -0.79 23.58 9.02
N GLN A 96 -1.09 24.33 7.96
CA GLN A 96 -2.32 25.11 7.84
C GLN A 96 -3.57 24.23 7.85
N PHE A 97 -3.51 23.04 7.24
CA PHE A 97 -4.60 22.07 7.31
C PHE A 97 -4.92 21.68 8.75
N PHE A 98 -3.92 21.35 9.55
CA PHE A 98 -4.13 20.97 10.95
C PHE A 98 -4.55 22.15 11.83
N VAL A 99 -4.08 23.35 11.52
CA VAL A 99 -4.57 24.58 12.18
C VAL A 99 -6.05 24.80 11.87
N ASP A 100 -6.49 24.65 10.64
CA ASP A 100 -7.90 24.76 10.26
C ASP A 100 -8.75 23.69 10.95
N CYS A 101 -8.26 22.45 11.04
CA CYS A 101 -8.93 21.38 11.80
C CYS A 101 -9.08 21.77 13.27
N THR A 102 -8.01 22.24 13.90
CA THR A 102 -8.02 22.63 15.32
C THR A 102 -8.98 23.80 15.56
N ARG A 103 -8.98 24.79 14.69
CA ARG A 103 -9.88 25.94 14.76
C ARG A 103 -11.35 25.52 14.72
N PHE A 104 -11.72 24.62 13.81
CA PHE A 104 -13.07 24.09 13.74
C PHE A 104 -13.56 23.49 15.07
N PHE A 105 -12.70 22.71 15.75
CA PHE A 105 -13.03 22.13 17.04
C PHE A 105 -13.05 23.17 18.17
N ALA A 106 -12.17 24.15 18.11
CA ALA A 106 -12.12 25.25 19.07
C ALA A 106 -13.38 26.13 19.01
N GLU A 107 -13.84 26.43 17.80
CA GLU A 107 -15.08 27.20 17.58
C GLU A 107 -16.33 26.41 18.02
N ARG A 108 -16.35 25.09 17.78
CA ARG A 108 -17.51 24.24 18.08
C ARG A 108 -17.65 23.88 19.55
N TYR A 109 -16.55 23.53 20.21
CA TYR A 109 -16.57 22.99 21.59
C TYR A 109 -15.93 23.91 22.62
N GLY A 110 -15.43 25.05 22.17
CA GLY A 110 -14.73 26.06 23.00
C GLY A 110 -13.23 25.71 23.16
N GLU A 111 -12.37 26.63 22.77
CA GLU A 111 -10.90 26.48 22.90
C GLU A 111 -10.46 26.21 24.35
N ALA A 112 -11.16 26.82 25.33
CA ALA A 112 -10.91 26.58 26.73
C ALA A 112 -11.13 25.14 27.19
N ASN A 113 -11.85 24.31 26.43
CA ASN A 113 -12.08 22.90 26.71
C ASN A 113 -11.08 21.99 26.01
N ILE A 114 -10.26 22.51 25.07
CA ILE A 114 -9.23 21.73 24.41
C ILE A 114 -8.04 21.55 25.35
N ILE A 115 -7.67 20.30 25.59
CA ILE A 115 -6.53 19.89 26.41
C ILE A 115 -5.25 20.05 25.59
N SER A 116 -5.23 19.47 24.40
CA SER A 116 -4.07 19.48 23.50
C SER A 116 -4.50 19.29 22.04
N ALA A 117 -3.64 19.75 21.15
CA ALA A 117 -3.75 19.49 19.72
C ALA A 117 -2.33 19.21 19.18
N VAL A 118 -1.99 17.94 19.04
CA VAL A 118 -0.63 17.45 18.71
C VAL A 118 -0.64 16.84 17.32
N VAL A 119 0.27 17.24 16.46
CA VAL A 119 0.43 16.69 15.13
C VAL A 119 1.60 15.72 15.12
N HIS A 120 1.32 14.48 14.75
CA HIS A 120 2.31 13.44 14.56
C HIS A 120 2.78 13.41 13.10
N MET A 121 4.10 13.64 12.93
CA MET A 121 4.80 13.55 11.65
C MET A 121 5.76 12.34 11.60
N ASP A 122 5.84 11.60 12.70
CA ASP A 122 6.71 10.46 12.92
C ASP A 122 6.08 9.11 12.55
N GLU A 123 4.89 9.11 12.00
CA GLU A 123 4.22 7.94 11.46
C GLU A 123 4.13 7.98 9.93
N ILE A 124 3.58 6.91 9.31
CA ILE A 124 3.48 6.80 7.85
C ILE A 124 2.67 7.96 7.24
N THR A 125 1.61 8.37 7.93
CA THR A 125 0.71 9.42 7.47
C THR A 125 0.55 10.48 8.54
N PRO A 126 0.78 11.77 8.26
CA PRO A 126 0.55 12.84 9.19
C PRO A 126 -0.89 12.86 9.72
N HIS A 127 -1.05 13.06 11.02
CA HIS A 127 -2.38 13.17 11.64
C HIS A 127 -2.33 13.99 12.92
N LEU A 128 -3.49 14.56 13.28
CA LEU A 128 -3.68 15.38 14.46
C LEU A 128 -4.41 14.59 15.54
N HIS A 129 -3.86 14.56 16.74
CA HIS A 129 -4.54 14.17 17.97
C HIS A 129 -5.07 15.42 18.66
N LEU A 130 -6.38 15.56 18.73
CA LEU A 130 -7.05 16.64 19.40
C LEU A 130 -7.82 16.10 20.59
N ASN A 131 -7.45 16.53 21.79
CA ASN A 131 -8.04 16.07 23.04
C ASN A 131 -8.84 17.20 23.67
N LEU A 132 -10.07 16.92 24.10
CA LEU A 132 -10.92 17.90 24.77
C LEU A 132 -11.67 17.30 25.97
N ILE A 133 -12.02 18.16 26.91
CA ILE A 133 -12.93 17.82 28.02
C ILE A 133 -14.37 18.02 27.49
N PRO A 134 -15.24 17.00 27.63
CA PRO A 134 -16.60 17.09 27.12
C PRO A 134 -17.53 17.89 28.06
N ILE A 135 -17.32 19.20 28.11
CA ILE A 135 -18.11 20.11 28.93
C ILE A 135 -19.13 20.86 28.05
N ALA A 136 -20.40 20.81 28.42
CA ALA A 136 -21.44 21.68 27.89
C ALA A 136 -22.41 22.08 29.01
N ASN A 137 -22.91 23.31 28.94
CA ASN A 137 -23.85 23.86 29.91
C ASN A 137 -23.39 23.70 31.39
N GLY A 138 -22.08 23.91 31.62
CA GLY A 138 -21.48 23.80 32.96
C GLY A 138 -21.41 22.38 33.53
N ARG A 139 -21.48 21.34 32.69
CA ARG A 139 -21.47 19.92 33.13
C ARG A 139 -20.60 19.05 32.23
N LEU A 140 -20.05 17.97 32.79
CA LEU A 140 -19.47 16.90 31.99
C LEU A 140 -20.58 16.11 31.32
N CYS A 141 -20.64 16.11 30.00
CA CYS A 141 -21.74 15.49 29.25
C CYS A 141 -21.32 14.83 27.92
N ALA A 142 -20.27 14.02 27.96
CA ALA A 142 -19.77 13.30 26.79
C ALA A 142 -20.88 12.53 26.03
N LYS A 143 -21.85 11.95 26.73
CA LYS A 143 -22.96 11.21 26.10
C LYS A 143 -23.87 12.11 25.27
N THR A 144 -24.13 13.32 25.72
CA THR A 144 -25.00 14.28 25.05
C THR A 144 -24.26 15.02 23.94
N LEU A 145 -23.00 15.41 24.19
CA LEU A 145 -22.16 16.09 23.20
C LEU A 145 -21.77 15.21 22.02
N PHE A 146 -21.68 13.91 22.24
CA PHE A 146 -21.18 12.95 21.24
C PHE A 146 -22.09 11.73 21.17
N ASP A 147 -23.37 11.98 20.93
CA ASP A 147 -24.32 10.96 20.53
C ASP A 147 -24.18 10.65 19.02
N ARG A 148 -24.91 9.64 18.55
CA ARG A 148 -24.83 9.19 17.16
C ARG A 148 -25.19 10.30 16.16
N LYS A 149 -26.21 11.09 16.47
CA LYS A 149 -26.71 12.17 15.59
C LYS A 149 -25.68 13.29 15.52
N GLU A 150 -25.14 13.67 16.68
CA GLU A 150 -24.12 14.71 16.76
C GLU A 150 -22.83 14.32 16.04
N LEU A 151 -22.39 13.06 16.16
CA LEU A 151 -21.23 12.57 15.40
C LEU A 151 -21.46 12.58 13.87
N GLN A 152 -22.68 12.33 13.41
CA GLN A 152 -23.04 12.47 12.00
C GLN A 152 -23.01 13.94 11.55
N ASN A 153 -23.56 14.84 12.38
CA ASN A 153 -23.54 16.28 12.14
C ASN A 153 -22.09 16.79 12.11
N LEU A 154 -21.29 16.41 13.08
CA LEU A 154 -19.87 16.74 13.14
C LEU A 154 -19.14 16.41 11.84
N GLN A 155 -19.33 15.20 11.29
CA GLN A 155 -18.71 14.81 10.03
C GLN A 155 -19.16 15.69 8.85
N SER A 156 -20.43 16.07 8.81
CA SER A 156 -20.98 16.92 7.76
C SER A 156 -20.47 18.35 7.85
N GLU A 157 -20.46 18.91 9.03
CA GLU A 157 -20.01 20.29 9.29
C GLU A 157 -18.48 20.40 9.15
N PHE A 158 -17.72 19.43 9.64
CA PHE A 158 -16.28 19.35 9.42
C PHE A 158 -15.93 19.32 7.94
N HIS A 159 -16.65 18.48 7.15
CA HIS A 159 -16.45 18.46 5.71
C HIS A 159 -16.81 19.82 5.07
N SER A 160 -17.86 20.50 5.53
CA SER A 160 -18.25 21.79 4.97
C SER A 160 -17.28 22.90 5.31
N ALA A 161 -16.75 22.93 6.53
CA ALA A 161 -15.85 23.98 7.02
C ALA A 161 -14.38 23.74 6.62
N VAL A 162 -13.92 22.50 6.69
CA VAL A 162 -12.51 22.13 6.44
C VAL A 162 -12.38 21.30 5.17
N GLY A 163 -13.16 20.23 5.06
CA GLY A 163 -13.01 19.27 3.96
C GLY A 163 -13.13 19.89 2.56
N LYS A 164 -14.10 20.76 2.35
CA LYS A 164 -14.28 21.46 1.06
C LYS A 164 -13.10 22.38 0.73
N LYS A 165 -12.60 23.14 1.73
CA LYS A 165 -11.45 24.03 1.56
C LYS A 165 -10.22 23.27 1.05
N TRP A 166 -10.03 22.05 1.54
CA TRP A 166 -8.88 21.19 1.23
C TRP A 166 -9.19 20.12 0.17
N ASN A 167 -10.29 20.24 -0.55
CA ASN A 167 -10.72 19.31 -1.60
C ASN A 167 -10.76 17.85 -1.14
N LEU A 168 -11.18 17.63 0.11
CA LEU A 168 -11.38 16.29 0.66
C LEU A 168 -12.80 15.82 0.39
N GLN A 169 -12.95 14.53 0.13
CA GLN A 169 -14.28 13.94 0.01
C GLN A 169 -14.88 13.65 1.39
N ARG A 170 -16.18 13.89 1.51
CA ARG A 170 -16.93 13.43 2.68
C ARG A 170 -16.98 11.91 2.69
N GLY A 171 -16.75 11.29 3.82
CA GLY A 171 -16.96 9.86 4.00
C GLY A 171 -18.39 9.44 3.66
N LYS A 172 -18.57 8.20 3.20
CA LYS A 172 -19.92 7.65 2.87
C LYS A 172 -20.82 7.68 4.09
N GLU A 173 -21.96 8.35 3.97
CA GLU A 173 -23.02 8.33 4.98
C GLU A 173 -23.64 6.93 5.04
N GLY A 174 -23.89 6.43 6.26
CA GLY A 174 -24.42 5.07 6.45
C GLY A 174 -23.44 3.94 6.12
N SER A 175 -22.14 4.21 6.06
CA SER A 175 -21.16 3.16 5.86
C SER A 175 -21.34 2.06 6.91
N GLN A 176 -21.52 0.82 6.45
CA GLN A 176 -21.62 -0.39 7.26
C GLN A 176 -20.22 -0.88 7.72
N ALA A 177 -19.16 -0.15 7.36
CA ALA A 177 -17.80 -0.51 7.73
C ALA A 177 -17.69 -0.50 9.27
N LYS A 178 -17.50 -1.68 9.85
CA LYS A 178 -17.20 -1.79 11.28
C LYS A 178 -15.83 -1.19 11.55
N HIS A 179 -15.75 -0.39 12.60
CA HIS A 179 -14.45 0.05 13.11
C HIS A 179 -13.69 -1.20 13.55
N LEU A 180 -12.57 -1.45 12.90
CA LEU A 180 -11.63 -2.49 13.28
C LEU A 180 -10.56 -1.81 14.15
N ASP A 181 -10.16 -2.45 15.23
CA ASP A 181 -8.96 -2.01 15.94
C ASP A 181 -7.74 -2.09 15.00
N THR A 182 -6.65 -1.43 15.37
CA THR A 182 -5.46 -1.35 14.51
C THR A 182 -4.91 -2.72 14.12
N ALA A 183 -5.01 -3.71 15.01
CA ALA A 183 -4.53 -5.07 14.75
C ALA A 183 -5.46 -5.78 13.74
N ALA A 184 -6.76 -5.72 13.94
CA ALA A 184 -7.74 -6.29 13.01
C ALA A 184 -7.73 -5.62 11.64
N TYR A 185 -7.49 -4.29 11.58
CA TYR A 185 -7.32 -3.58 10.30
C TYR A 185 -6.06 -4.03 9.56
N LYS A 186 -4.92 -4.13 10.25
CA LYS A 186 -3.67 -4.63 9.66
C LYS A 186 -3.84 -6.04 9.14
N LEU A 187 -4.48 -6.91 9.89
CA LEU A 187 -4.77 -8.27 9.50
C LEU A 187 -5.62 -8.34 8.23
N LYS A 188 -6.70 -7.56 8.19
CA LYS A 188 -7.55 -7.46 7.00
C LYS A 188 -6.75 -6.99 5.80
N LYS A 189 -5.87 -5.99 5.96
CA LYS A 189 -5.00 -5.51 4.89
C LYS A 189 -3.98 -6.55 4.43
N MET A 190 -3.42 -7.32 5.34
CA MET A 190 -2.53 -8.44 4.97
C MET A 190 -3.28 -9.54 4.22
N SER A 191 -4.50 -9.89 4.64
CA SER A 191 -5.34 -10.84 3.91
C SER A 191 -5.70 -10.35 2.51
N GLU A 192 -6.11 -9.08 2.37
CA GLU A 192 -6.39 -8.48 1.05
C GLU A 192 -5.14 -8.46 0.16
N ALA A 193 -3.96 -8.20 0.72
CA ALA A 193 -2.70 -8.24 -0.01
C ALA A 193 -2.33 -9.66 -0.44
N ALA A 194 -2.59 -10.67 0.42
CA ALA A 194 -2.41 -12.09 0.09
C ALA A 194 -3.30 -12.51 -1.08
N ASP A 195 -4.59 -12.20 -1.01
CA ASP A 195 -5.55 -12.52 -2.08
C ASP A 195 -5.14 -11.86 -3.41
N GLN A 196 -4.62 -10.62 -3.35
CA GLN A 196 -4.10 -9.94 -4.55
C GLN A 196 -2.79 -10.56 -5.07
N ALA A 197 -1.90 -11.01 -4.20
CA ALA A 197 -0.66 -11.68 -4.60
C ALA A 197 -0.96 -13.02 -5.25
N GLU A 198 -1.89 -13.81 -4.70
CA GLU A 198 -2.36 -15.08 -5.27
C GLU A 198 -2.97 -14.87 -6.68
N LEU A 199 -3.85 -13.87 -6.84
CA LEU A 199 -4.42 -13.53 -8.15
C LEU A 199 -3.35 -13.16 -9.18
N ARG A 200 -2.34 -12.37 -8.78
CA ARG A 200 -1.23 -11.99 -9.66
C ARG A 200 -0.34 -13.18 -10.01
N ALA A 201 -0.16 -14.13 -9.08
CA ALA A 201 0.57 -15.37 -9.35
C ALA A 201 -0.14 -16.23 -10.39
N ASP A 202 -1.47 -16.39 -10.28
CA ASP A 202 -2.30 -17.11 -11.25
C ASP A 202 -2.28 -16.45 -12.64
N GLU A 203 -2.35 -15.12 -12.69
CA GLU A 203 -2.22 -14.38 -13.95
C GLU A 203 -0.82 -14.53 -14.57
N ALA A 204 0.24 -14.55 -13.76
CA ALA A 204 1.60 -14.78 -14.23
C ALA A 204 1.78 -16.21 -14.76
N GLU A 205 1.18 -17.21 -14.10
CA GLU A 205 1.18 -18.60 -14.56
C GLU A 205 0.45 -18.75 -15.89
N SER A 206 -0.71 -18.13 -16.03
CA SER A 206 -1.47 -18.12 -17.29
C SER A 206 -0.66 -17.49 -18.44
N ARG A 207 0.00 -16.35 -18.16
CA ARG A 207 0.89 -15.70 -19.16
C ARG A 207 2.07 -16.57 -19.53
N ARG A 208 2.66 -17.29 -18.57
CA ARG A 208 3.74 -18.23 -18.81
C ARG A 208 3.29 -19.37 -19.73
N ALA A 209 2.15 -20.00 -19.45
CA ALA A 209 1.63 -21.07 -20.26
C ALA A 209 1.40 -20.63 -21.73
N ILE A 210 0.86 -19.42 -21.91
CA ILE A 210 0.69 -18.83 -23.25
C ILE A 210 2.05 -18.58 -23.93
N ALA A 211 3.03 -18.07 -23.19
CA ALA A 211 4.37 -17.82 -23.71
C ALA A 211 5.07 -19.13 -24.14
N GLU A 212 4.95 -20.19 -23.33
CA GLU A 212 5.49 -21.52 -23.60
C GLU A 212 4.85 -22.12 -24.85
N GLN A 213 3.53 -22.01 -25.02
CA GLN A 213 2.84 -22.44 -26.22
C GLN A 213 3.32 -21.68 -27.47
N ARG A 214 3.48 -20.38 -27.38
CA ARG A 214 4.00 -19.54 -28.48
C ARG A 214 5.43 -19.92 -28.83
N GLN A 215 6.29 -20.16 -27.85
CA GLN A 215 7.66 -20.62 -28.07
C GLN A 215 7.69 -21.94 -28.86
N PHE A 216 6.89 -22.91 -28.41
CA PHE A 216 6.79 -24.21 -29.10
C PHE A 216 6.35 -24.04 -30.55
N HIS A 217 5.37 -23.18 -30.83
CA HIS A 217 4.94 -22.93 -32.22
C HIS A 217 6.02 -22.21 -33.03
N ALA A 218 6.71 -21.24 -32.48
CA ALA A 218 7.79 -20.53 -33.15
C ALA A 218 8.97 -21.47 -33.49
N GLU A 219 9.34 -22.33 -32.55
CA GLU A 219 10.38 -23.35 -32.79
C GLU A 219 10.03 -24.30 -33.93
N ARG A 220 8.78 -24.79 -33.95
CA ARG A 220 8.31 -25.65 -35.05
C ARG A 220 8.30 -24.94 -36.39
N GLU A 221 7.86 -23.70 -36.44
CA GLU A 221 7.86 -22.89 -37.67
C GLU A 221 9.28 -22.67 -38.17
N THR A 222 10.20 -22.30 -37.26
CA THR A 222 11.62 -22.14 -37.60
C THR A 222 12.21 -23.42 -38.19
N GLN A 223 11.96 -24.58 -37.57
CA GLN A 223 12.43 -25.87 -38.05
C GLN A 223 11.86 -26.20 -39.46
N GLN A 224 10.58 -25.93 -39.67
CA GLN A 224 9.96 -26.14 -40.98
C GLN A 224 10.57 -25.27 -42.10
N LEU A 225 10.87 -24.01 -41.75
CA LEU A 225 11.51 -23.06 -42.66
C LEU A 225 12.96 -23.47 -42.98
N GLU A 226 13.72 -23.92 -41.98
CA GLU A 226 15.06 -24.47 -42.19
C GLU A 226 15.07 -25.72 -43.10
N ASP A 227 14.16 -26.62 -42.85
CA ASP A 227 14.05 -27.85 -43.67
C ASP A 227 13.64 -27.51 -45.12
N ARG A 228 12.74 -26.53 -45.28
CA ARG A 228 12.36 -26.04 -46.61
C ARG A 228 13.53 -25.35 -47.31
N GLN A 229 14.30 -24.55 -46.58
CA GLN A 229 15.50 -23.89 -47.12
C GLN A 229 16.53 -24.94 -47.60
N LYS A 230 16.82 -25.97 -46.78
CA LYS A 230 17.71 -27.08 -47.14
C LYS A 230 17.23 -27.80 -48.37
N GLN A 231 15.91 -28.03 -48.49
CA GLN A 231 15.34 -28.65 -49.69
C GLN A 231 15.52 -27.77 -50.92
N LEU A 232 15.23 -26.49 -50.85
CA LEU A 232 15.43 -25.54 -51.93
C LEU A 232 16.90 -25.46 -52.37
N GLN A 233 17.84 -25.43 -51.42
CA GLN A 233 19.26 -25.46 -51.73
C GLN A 233 19.66 -26.71 -52.52
N ARG A 234 19.10 -27.89 -52.16
CA ARG A 234 19.32 -29.13 -52.93
C ARG A 234 18.74 -29.06 -54.33
N ASP A 235 17.54 -28.48 -54.46
CA ASP A 235 16.85 -28.37 -55.76
C ASP A 235 17.51 -27.30 -56.66
N THR A 236 18.14 -26.26 -56.08
CA THR A 236 18.82 -25.20 -56.83
C THR A 236 20.28 -25.56 -57.17
N ALA A 237 20.93 -26.47 -56.48
CA ALA A 237 22.31 -26.85 -56.74
C ALA A 237 22.58 -27.26 -58.21
N PRO A 238 21.70 -28.07 -58.86
CA PRO A 238 21.85 -28.38 -60.28
C PRO A 238 21.72 -27.15 -61.20
N LEU A 239 20.88 -26.18 -60.79
CA LEU A 239 20.64 -24.94 -61.55
C LEU A 239 21.77 -23.93 -61.40
N GLN A 240 22.49 -23.94 -60.27
CA GLN A 240 23.71 -23.15 -60.11
C GLN A 240 24.80 -23.62 -61.07
N VAL A 241 24.98 -24.93 -61.19
CA VAL A 241 25.86 -25.55 -62.18
C VAL A 241 25.42 -25.19 -63.60
N ALA A 242 24.10 -25.18 -63.87
CA ALA A 242 23.57 -24.75 -65.16
C ALA A 242 23.80 -23.24 -65.41
N ALA A 243 23.73 -22.38 -64.39
CA ALA A 243 24.03 -20.96 -64.51
C ALA A 243 25.51 -20.69 -64.80
N GLU A 244 26.42 -21.44 -64.19
CA GLU A 244 27.87 -21.36 -64.49
C GLU A 244 28.14 -21.80 -65.92
N VAL A 245 27.52 -22.87 -66.37
CA VAL A 245 27.58 -23.36 -67.77
C VAL A 245 27.00 -22.31 -68.74
N LEU A 246 25.96 -21.57 -68.33
CA LEU A 246 25.40 -20.48 -69.14
C LEU A 246 26.35 -19.29 -69.24
N GLN A 247 27.05 -18.98 -68.14
CA GLN A 247 28.05 -17.94 -68.12
C GLN A 247 29.23 -18.27 -69.05
N GLU A 248 29.73 -19.51 -69.02
CA GLU A 248 30.73 -20.01 -69.92
C GLU A 248 30.30 -19.94 -71.39
N TYR A 249 29.03 -20.19 -71.68
CA TYR A 249 28.46 -20.01 -73.01
C TYR A 249 28.43 -18.54 -73.46
N ASN A 250 27.97 -17.66 -72.60
CA ASN A 250 27.94 -16.21 -72.88
C ASN A 250 29.35 -15.66 -73.13
N ASP A 251 30.32 -16.19 -72.42
CA ASP A 251 31.72 -15.86 -72.57
C ASP A 251 32.36 -16.49 -73.84
N GLY A 252 31.58 -17.21 -74.61
CA GLY A 252 32.05 -17.87 -75.87
C GLY A 252 32.89 -19.14 -75.62
N ARG A 253 32.97 -19.63 -74.38
CA ARG A 253 33.79 -20.79 -73.97
C ARG A 253 33.11 -22.12 -74.18
N ARG A 254 31.76 -22.17 -74.43
CA ARG A 254 30.97 -23.39 -74.56
C ARG A 254 29.80 -23.20 -75.53
N LYS A 255 29.43 -24.31 -76.31
CA LYS A 255 28.23 -24.30 -77.17
C LYS A 255 27.06 -24.90 -76.44
N LEU A 256 25.93 -24.18 -76.32
CA LEU A 256 24.68 -24.63 -75.73
C LEU A 256 23.50 -24.48 -76.74
N ASN A 257 22.42 -25.22 -76.51
CA ASN A 257 21.17 -25.02 -77.20
C ASN A 257 20.47 -23.75 -76.74
N LYS A 258 20.35 -22.76 -77.63
CA LYS A 258 19.78 -21.44 -77.31
C LYS A 258 18.34 -21.46 -76.89
N ARG A 259 17.55 -22.51 -77.11
CA ARG A 259 16.12 -22.60 -76.71
C ARG A 259 15.91 -22.95 -75.26
N ASP A 260 16.86 -23.65 -74.62
CA ASP A 260 16.73 -24.11 -73.26
C ASP A 260 17.19 -22.99 -72.20
N LEU A 261 17.99 -22.07 -72.66
CA LEU A 261 18.56 -21.00 -71.85
C LEU A 261 17.53 -20.12 -71.14
N PRO A 262 16.49 -19.57 -71.83
CA PRO A 262 15.53 -18.68 -71.17
C PRO A 262 14.69 -19.42 -70.08
N VAL A 263 14.39 -20.71 -70.30
CA VAL A 263 13.59 -21.51 -69.34
C VAL A 263 14.40 -21.79 -68.08
N ILE A 264 15.67 -22.16 -68.22
CA ILE A 264 16.58 -22.41 -67.10
C ILE A 264 16.84 -21.13 -66.30
N ALA A 265 17.05 -20.03 -67.00
CA ALA A 265 17.28 -18.72 -66.36
C ALA A 265 16.05 -18.22 -65.60
N ALA A 266 14.86 -18.40 -66.17
CA ALA A 266 13.60 -18.02 -65.47
C ALA A 266 13.35 -18.85 -64.22
N GLU A 267 13.59 -20.18 -64.29
CA GLU A 267 13.41 -21.05 -63.12
C GLU A 267 14.47 -20.77 -62.04
N ALA A 268 15.71 -20.52 -62.41
CA ALA A 268 16.78 -20.12 -61.51
C ALA A 268 16.46 -18.77 -60.80
N ALA A 269 15.91 -17.82 -61.53
CA ALA A 269 15.50 -16.53 -60.98
C ALA A 269 14.33 -16.69 -59.97
N LYS A 270 13.35 -17.54 -60.30
CA LYS A 270 12.21 -17.86 -59.40
C LYS A 270 12.67 -18.49 -58.10
N LEU A 271 13.51 -19.52 -58.16
CA LEU A 271 14.05 -20.22 -57.01
C LEU A 271 14.96 -19.34 -56.15
N LYS A 272 15.72 -18.42 -56.76
CA LYS A 272 16.51 -17.45 -56.03
C LYS A 272 15.63 -16.45 -55.28
N ALA A 273 14.54 -16.00 -55.90
CA ALA A 273 13.58 -15.09 -55.22
C ALA A 273 12.87 -15.83 -54.07
N GLU A 274 12.45 -17.10 -54.23
CA GLU A 274 11.84 -17.88 -53.18
C GLU A 274 12.80 -18.14 -52.01
N ASN A 275 14.07 -18.43 -52.29
CA ASN A 275 15.09 -18.60 -51.26
C ASN A 275 15.33 -17.31 -50.48
N GLY A 276 15.38 -16.16 -51.16
CA GLY A 276 15.48 -14.86 -50.46
C GLY A 276 14.32 -14.55 -49.55
N GLN A 277 13.07 -14.89 -49.98
CA GLN A 277 11.89 -14.74 -49.12
C GLN A 277 11.93 -15.68 -47.90
N LEU A 278 12.42 -16.89 -48.08
CA LEU A 278 12.58 -17.85 -47.00
C LEU A 278 13.64 -17.42 -46.00
N GLU A 279 14.76 -16.86 -46.45
CA GLU A 279 15.78 -16.28 -45.55
C GLU A 279 15.24 -15.14 -44.72
N GLU A 280 14.47 -14.24 -45.32
CA GLU A 280 13.81 -13.15 -44.61
C GLU A 280 12.81 -13.65 -43.53
N ARG A 281 11.97 -14.62 -43.91
CA ARG A 281 11.02 -15.24 -42.95
C ARG A 281 11.74 -15.97 -41.83
N LEU A 282 12.84 -16.64 -42.10
CA LEU A 282 13.69 -17.28 -41.09
C LEU A 282 14.26 -16.26 -40.10
N GLN A 283 14.73 -15.12 -40.59
CA GLN A 283 15.23 -14.03 -39.71
C GLN A 283 14.14 -13.46 -38.81
N ILE A 284 12.92 -13.26 -39.38
CA ILE A 284 11.77 -12.79 -38.61
C ILE A 284 11.40 -13.83 -37.54
N SER A 285 11.26 -15.08 -37.91
CA SER A 285 10.91 -16.20 -37.00
C SER A 285 11.94 -16.34 -35.87
N ALA A 286 13.24 -16.20 -36.18
CA ALA A 286 14.30 -16.24 -35.16
C ALA A 286 14.24 -15.05 -34.17
N ARG A 287 13.85 -13.87 -34.64
CA ARG A 287 13.61 -12.70 -33.75
C ARG A 287 12.39 -12.95 -32.85
N ASP A 288 11.27 -13.38 -33.42
CA ASP A 288 10.05 -13.69 -32.69
C ASP A 288 10.30 -14.76 -31.62
N GLN A 289 11.07 -15.80 -31.93
CA GLN A 289 11.49 -16.83 -31.00
C GLN A 289 12.30 -16.25 -29.85
N HIS A 290 13.23 -15.35 -30.13
CA HIS A 290 14.03 -14.67 -29.10
C HIS A 290 13.17 -13.79 -28.20
N ASP A 291 12.23 -13.03 -28.75
CA ASP A 291 11.32 -12.17 -28.00
C ASP A 291 10.36 -12.97 -27.12
N VAL A 292 9.83 -14.08 -27.63
CA VAL A 292 9.01 -15.02 -26.87
C VAL A 292 9.81 -15.65 -25.73
N PHE A 293 11.06 -16.04 -25.98
CA PHE A 293 11.95 -16.58 -24.94
C PHE A 293 12.22 -15.55 -23.83
N ASN A 294 12.48 -14.29 -24.18
CA ASN A 294 12.68 -13.23 -23.22
C ASN A 294 11.42 -12.96 -22.38
N LEU A 295 10.25 -12.99 -23.01
CA LEU A 295 8.98 -12.87 -22.31
C LEU A 295 8.76 -14.03 -21.33
N TYR A 296 9.04 -15.26 -21.75
CA TYR A 296 8.96 -16.45 -20.90
C TYR A 296 9.89 -16.31 -19.67
N GLN A 297 11.14 -15.94 -19.87
CA GLN A 297 12.10 -15.74 -18.77
C GLN A 297 11.64 -14.64 -17.79
N LYS A 298 11.07 -13.57 -18.31
CA LYS A 298 10.53 -12.48 -17.48
C LYS A 298 9.33 -12.95 -16.65
N THR A 299 8.37 -13.65 -17.28
CA THR A 299 7.17 -14.14 -16.57
C THR A 299 7.52 -15.22 -15.55
N GLU A 300 8.53 -16.06 -15.81
CA GLU A 300 9.03 -17.05 -14.85
C GLU A 300 9.61 -16.39 -13.59
N ARG A 301 10.43 -15.34 -13.75
CA ARG A 301 10.97 -14.57 -12.61
C ARG A 301 9.87 -13.88 -11.80
N GLU A 302 8.89 -13.29 -12.48
CA GLU A 302 7.71 -12.68 -11.84
C GLU A 302 6.91 -13.71 -11.04
N LYS A 303 6.69 -14.90 -11.61
CA LYS A 303 6.00 -16.01 -10.94
C LYS A 303 6.74 -16.45 -9.66
N GLN A 304 8.05 -16.69 -9.75
CA GLN A 304 8.87 -17.13 -8.62
C GLN A 304 8.86 -16.10 -7.48
N ALA A 305 8.96 -14.82 -7.80
CA ALA A 305 8.90 -13.76 -6.81
C ALA A 305 7.53 -13.70 -6.09
N LEU A 306 6.44 -13.80 -6.85
CA LEU A 306 5.08 -13.75 -6.31
C LEU A 306 4.69 -15.02 -5.55
N GLN A 307 5.22 -16.18 -5.94
CA GLN A 307 4.90 -17.46 -5.33
C GLN A 307 5.48 -17.56 -3.91
N GLY A 308 6.70 -17.05 -3.69
CA GLY A 308 7.29 -16.98 -2.36
C GLY A 308 6.44 -16.15 -1.39
N ASP A 309 5.97 -15.00 -1.84
CA ASP A 309 5.11 -14.12 -1.03
C ASP A 309 3.73 -14.76 -0.80
N ALA A 310 3.14 -15.40 -1.81
CA ALA A 310 1.84 -16.06 -1.72
C ALA A 310 1.86 -17.29 -0.78
N ASP A 311 2.94 -18.08 -0.81
CA ASP A 311 3.08 -19.27 0.03
C ASP A 311 3.21 -18.88 1.52
N VAL A 312 4.01 -17.87 1.82
CA VAL A 312 4.11 -17.31 3.19
C VAL A 312 2.75 -16.80 3.68
N LEU A 313 2.01 -16.12 2.82
CA LEU A 313 0.70 -15.58 3.17
C LEU A 313 -0.38 -16.68 3.26
N ARG A 314 -0.25 -17.76 2.49
CA ARG A 314 -1.12 -18.95 2.58
C ARG A 314 -0.87 -19.73 3.87
N GLU A 315 0.40 -19.95 4.26
CA GLU A 315 0.75 -20.57 5.54
C GLU A 315 0.22 -19.75 6.71
N ILE A 316 0.35 -18.43 6.67
CA ILE A 316 -0.23 -17.55 7.70
C ILE A 316 -1.77 -17.68 7.74
N ARG A 317 -2.44 -17.89 6.62
CA ARG A 317 -3.90 -18.01 6.51
C ARG A 317 -4.42 -19.39 6.92
N GLU A 318 -3.75 -20.46 6.51
CA GLU A 318 -4.19 -21.85 6.73
C GLU A 318 -3.78 -22.39 8.11
N HIS A 319 -2.60 -22.01 8.58
CA HIS A 319 -2.04 -22.52 9.84
C HIS A 319 -2.19 -21.54 11.01
N ALA A 320 -2.74 -20.37 10.76
CA ALA A 320 -2.85 -19.30 11.73
C ALA A 320 -4.26 -18.78 12.03
N PRO A 321 -5.43 -19.37 11.67
CA PRO A 321 -6.65 -18.84 12.27
C PRO A 321 -6.54 -18.84 13.79
N ASP A 322 -6.03 -19.91 14.40
CA ASP A 322 -5.83 -20.00 15.85
C ASP A 322 -4.54 -19.30 16.31
N LYS A 323 -3.41 -19.46 15.61
CA LYS A 323 -2.18 -18.72 15.92
C LYS A 323 -2.26 -17.24 15.59
N LEU A 324 -3.01 -16.87 14.59
CA LEU A 324 -3.29 -15.48 14.25
C LEU A 324 -4.15 -14.84 15.35
N GLN A 325 -5.10 -15.59 15.89
CA GLN A 325 -5.90 -15.22 17.04
C GLN A 325 -5.05 -15.22 18.31
N GLU A 326 -4.13 -16.16 18.48
CA GLU A 326 -3.16 -16.24 19.56
C GLU A 326 -2.10 -15.11 19.49
N VAL A 327 -1.62 -14.76 18.30
CA VAL A 327 -0.76 -13.59 18.09
C VAL A 327 -1.54 -12.30 18.34
N MET A 328 -2.79 -12.22 17.93
CA MET A 328 -3.67 -11.09 18.26
C MET A 328 -3.96 -11.00 19.76
N GLU A 329 -4.22 -12.13 20.40
CA GLU A 329 -4.41 -12.24 21.85
C GLU A 329 -3.11 -11.90 22.59
N THR A 330 -1.98 -12.42 22.14
CA THR A 330 -0.64 -12.15 22.71
C THR A 330 -0.25 -10.68 22.56
N VAL A 331 -0.54 -10.06 21.41
CA VAL A 331 -0.32 -8.62 21.19
C VAL A 331 -1.29 -7.81 22.06
N ARG A 332 -2.52 -8.23 22.21
CA ARG A 332 -3.52 -7.61 23.10
C ARG A 332 -3.11 -7.74 24.56
N GLN A 333 -2.64 -8.91 24.97
CA GLN A 333 -2.17 -9.18 26.33
C GLN A 333 -0.88 -8.41 26.65
N ARG A 334 0.06 -8.37 25.71
CA ARG A 334 1.27 -7.53 25.84
C ARG A 334 0.93 -6.03 25.91
N LYS A 335 -0.10 -5.58 25.21
CA LYS A 335 -0.65 -4.23 25.38
C LYS A 335 -1.19 -4.03 26.79
N LEU A 336 -2.00 -4.93 27.29
CA LEU A 336 -2.58 -4.89 28.64
C LEU A 336 -1.50 -4.99 29.74
N ASP A 337 -0.52 -5.87 29.58
CA ASP A 337 0.56 -6.06 30.55
C ASP A 337 1.54 -4.87 30.58
N LYS A 338 1.69 -4.18 29.46
CA LYS A 338 2.51 -2.98 29.35
C LYS A 338 1.88 -1.76 30.03
N TYR A 339 0.55 -1.74 30.17
CA TYR A 339 -0.21 -0.71 30.89
C TYR A 339 -0.55 -1.10 32.34
N ARG A 340 -0.09 -2.27 32.84
CA ARG A 340 -0.17 -2.59 34.26
C ARG A 340 0.81 -1.71 35.03
N PRO A 341 0.36 -0.87 35.99
CA PRO A 341 1.26 -0.12 36.85
C PRO A 341 2.17 -1.10 37.59
N LYS A 342 3.49 -0.90 37.47
CA LYS A 342 4.47 -1.68 38.26
C LYS A 342 4.11 -1.49 39.74
N PRO A 343 4.03 -2.57 40.55
CA PRO A 343 3.77 -2.42 41.98
C PRO A 343 4.83 -1.51 42.59
N PHE A 344 4.37 -0.49 43.28
CA PHE A 344 5.20 0.47 43.99
C PHE A 344 6.08 -0.31 44.98
N LYS A 345 7.37 -0.40 44.73
CA LYS A 345 8.32 -0.91 45.73
C LYS A 345 8.34 0.14 46.85
N SER A 346 7.65 -0.13 47.96
CA SER A 346 7.82 0.64 49.18
C SER A 346 9.27 0.48 49.62
N SER A 347 10.07 1.55 49.45
CA SER A 347 11.36 1.66 50.10
C SER A 347 11.07 1.75 51.59
N GLY A 348 11.27 0.66 52.31
CA GLY A 348 11.23 0.67 53.75
C GLY A 348 12.28 1.61 54.30
N ASN A 349 11.86 2.75 54.77
CA ASN A 349 12.67 3.58 55.61
C ASN A 349 12.80 2.90 57.00
N HIS A 350 13.93 2.26 57.17
CA HIS A 350 14.40 1.91 58.53
C HIS A 350 14.87 3.21 59.21
N TRP A 351 14.00 3.78 60.02
CA TRP A 351 14.39 4.66 61.11
C TRP A 351 14.53 3.81 62.35
N SER A 352 15.75 3.47 62.74
CA SER A 352 16.09 3.02 64.07
C SER A 352 16.89 4.13 64.74
N LYS A 353 16.28 4.68 65.77
CA LYS A 353 16.82 5.43 66.92
C LYS A 353 17.87 6.51 66.64
#